data_ac26e0d1ca616d9e0eb5e1d24d059bf1
#
_entry.id   ac26e0d1ca616d9e0eb5e1d24d059bf1
#
_cell.length_a   1.000
_cell.length_b   1.000
_cell.length_c   1.000
_cell.angle_alpha   90.00
_cell.angle_beta   90.00
_cell.angle_gamma   90.00
#
_symmetry.space_group_name_H-M   'P 1'
#
loop_
_entity.id
_entity.type
_entity.pdbx_description
1 polymer ?
#
loop_
_entity_poly.entity_id
_entity_poly.type
_entity_poly.pdbx_seq_one_letter_code
_entity_poly.pdbx_strand_id
1 'polypeptide(L)'
;MKKITTLLMLALMTTLGWQANSQNGGDTCADAVTAGPGIYSDAAIVPGTGGATQAGATDALWYSYTPATDGLLSINSCASDPAGIDTRLYVYTDGCETLTLVANDDDGCDAPTTFGSLLADVAVVAQQEYLIQWDDRWGADAFDWELTGPDAYVPPTGLNCGEAFTAVPGIYNDAAITPGSGSATQAGATDALWYSYTAEADGTMGINSCASDPAGIDTRLYVYT
;
A
#
# COMPACT_ATOMS: atom_id res chain seq x y z
N MET A 1 27.27 0.14 -57.42
CA MET A 1 27.32 -0.60 -56.14
C MET A 1 26.50 0.15 -55.10
N LYS A 2 25.24 -0.32 -54.83
CA LYS A 2 24.36 0.26 -53.80
C LYS A 2 24.64 -0.42 -52.48
N LYS A 3 25.09 0.37 -51.48
CA LYS A 3 25.24 -0.12 -50.10
C LYS A 3 23.88 -0.14 -49.44
N ILE A 4 23.39 -1.32 -49.08
CA ILE A 4 22.19 -1.52 -48.27
C ILE A 4 22.64 -1.45 -46.80
N THR A 5 22.21 -0.41 -46.08
CA THR A 5 22.41 -0.26 -44.65
C THR A 5 21.23 -0.92 -43.96
N THR A 6 21.45 -2.10 -43.39
CA THR A 6 20.45 -2.79 -42.58
C THR A 6 20.39 -2.14 -41.20
N LEU A 7 19.27 -1.47 -40.90
CA LEU A 7 19.00 -0.91 -39.58
C LEU A 7 18.48 -2.03 -38.67
N LEU A 8 19.29 -2.46 -37.72
CA LEU A 8 18.91 -3.44 -36.73
C LEU A 8 18.08 -2.71 -35.64
N MET A 9 16.76 -2.85 -35.67
CA MET A 9 15.90 -2.40 -34.55
C MET A 9 16.05 -3.40 -33.39
N LEU A 10 16.75 -2.97 -32.36
CA LEU A 10 16.79 -3.67 -31.08
C LEU A 10 15.48 -3.36 -30.32
N ALA A 11 14.54 -4.30 -30.34
CA ALA A 11 13.35 -4.23 -29.52
C ALA A 11 13.75 -4.44 -28.05
N LEU A 12 13.77 -3.37 -27.25
CA LEU A 12 13.93 -3.44 -25.80
C LEU A 12 12.61 -3.96 -25.22
N MET A 13 12.52 -5.27 -25.03
CA MET A 13 11.46 -5.85 -24.19
C MET A 13 11.78 -5.51 -22.72
N THR A 14 11.10 -4.48 -22.20
CA THR A 14 11.02 -4.29 -20.75
C THR A 14 10.16 -5.40 -20.18
N THR A 15 10.77 -6.47 -19.70
CA THR A 15 10.10 -7.39 -18.78
C THR A 15 9.80 -6.58 -17.52
N LEU A 16 8.53 -6.29 -17.26
CA LEU A 16 8.09 -5.94 -15.91
C LEU A 16 8.42 -7.17 -15.05
N GLY A 17 9.61 -7.18 -14.48
CA GLY A 17 9.98 -8.16 -13.48
C GLY A 17 9.17 -7.88 -12.24
N TRP A 18 8.35 -8.81 -11.84
CA TRP A 18 7.79 -8.85 -10.50
C TRP A 18 8.97 -8.91 -9.53
N GLN A 19 9.11 -7.89 -8.72
CA GLN A 19 10.16 -7.85 -7.69
C GLN A 19 9.59 -8.60 -6.49
N ALA A 20 10.20 -9.70 -6.10
CA ALA A 20 9.95 -10.28 -4.79
C ALA A 20 10.48 -9.29 -3.73
N ASN A 21 9.60 -8.83 -2.87
CA ASN A 21 9.99 -8.01 -1.73
C ASN A 21 10.49 -8.95 -0.62
N SER A 22 11.78 -8.91 -0.35
CA SER A 22 12.35 -9.58 0.83
C SER A 22 12.16 -8.63 2.03
N GLN A 23 11.01 -8.70 2.66
CA GLN A 23 10.69 -7.87 3.81
C GLN A 23 9.87 -8.70 4.80
N ASN A 24 10.39 -8.88 6.00
CA ASN A 24 9.63 -9.51 7.07
C ASN A 24 8.52 -8.57 7.54
N GLY A 25 7.37 -9.13 7.88
CA GLY A 25 6.30 -8.42 8.56
C GLY A 25 6.74 -7.86 9.92
N GLY A 26 5.95 -6.98 10.49
CA GLY A 26 6.14 -6.53 11.88
C GLY A 26 5.81 -7.62 12.90
N ASP A 27 6.49 -7.63 14.03
CA ASP A 27 6.26 -8.63 15.09
C ASP A 27 4.93 -8.40 15.84
N THR A 28 4.39 -7.21 15.79
CA THR A 28 3.11 -6.84 16.40
C THR A 28 2.24 -6.05 15.44
N CYS A 29 0.95 -5.97 15.72
CA CYS A 29 0.04 -5.14 14.92
C CYS A 29 0.50 -3.68 14.82
N ALA A 30 1.06 -3.12 15.87
CA ALA A 30 1.53 -1.72 15.88
C ALA A 30 2.78 -1.49 15.00
N ASP A 31 3.53 -2.55 14.73
CA ASP A 31 4.72 -2.53 13.88
C ASP A 31 4.44 -3.07 12.47
N ALA A 32 3.17 -3.22 12.09
CA ALA A 32 2.76 -3.78 10.81
C ALA A 32 3.47 -3.09 9.64
N VAL A 33 4.03 -3.89 8.74
CA VAL A 33 4.76 -3.41 7.56
C VAL A 33 3.78 -3.14 6.42
N THR A 34 3.90 -1.99 5.76
CA THR A 34 3.02 -1.65 4.64
C THR A 34 3.25 -2.61 3.47
N ALA A 35 2.17 -3.24 3.02
CA ALA A 35 2.12 -4.13 1.86
C ALA A 35 1.29 -3.53 0.72
N GLY A 36 1.50 -4.02 -0.48
CA GLY A 36 0.71 -3.75 -1.67
C GLY A 36 0.67 -4.99 -2.56
N PRO A 37 0.00 -4.96 -3.72
CA PRO A 37 -0.01 -6.09 -4.64
C PRO A 37 1.41 -6.52 -5.00
N GLY A 38 1.71 -7.82 -4.85
CA GLY A 38 3.04 -8.36 -5.08
C GLY A 38 3.27 -9.72 -4.44
N ILE A 39 4.49 -10.23 -4.62
CA ILE A 39 4.97 -11.47 -4.02
C ILE A 39 5.97 -11.12 -2.91
N TYR A 40 5.84 -11.76 -1.79
CA TYR A 40 6.63 -11.58 -0.58
C TYR A 40 7.32 -12.90 -0.22
N SER A 41 8.56 -12.80 0.27
CA SER A 41 9.30 -13.94 0.81
C SER A 41 9.69 -13.60 2.24
N ASP A 42 8.99 -14.18 3.18
CA ASP A 42 9.21 -13.94 4.61
C ASP A 42 10.18 -14.94 5.21
N ALA A 43 11.00 -14.47 6.13
CA ALA A 43 11.73 -15.35 7.02
C ALA A 43 10.76 -16.05 8.00
N ALA A 44 11.27 -17.03 8.71
CA ALA A 44 10.52 -17.70 9.78
C ALA A 44 9.97 -16.69 10.81
N ILE A 45 8.76 -16.94 11.32
CA ILE A 45 8.19 -16.19 12.44
C ILE A 45 9.11 -16.38 13.66
N VAL A 46 9.55 -15.28 14.27
CA VAL A 46 10.51 -15.33 15.39
C VAL A 46 9.78 -15.67 16.68
N PRO A 47 10.12 -16.80 17.35
CA PRO A 47 9.48 -17.18 18.60
C PRO A 47 9.73 -16.17 19.74
N GLY A 48 8.68 -15.87 20.51
CA GLY A 48 8.76 -15.04 21.70
C GLY A 48 8.60 -13.54 21.45
N THR A 49 8.23 -13.13 20.25
CA THR A 49 7.90 -11.73 19.92
C THR A 49 6.49 -11.35 20.41
N GLY A 50 5.62 -12.33 20.57
CA GLY A 50 4.20 -12.11 20.82
C GLY A 50 3.46 -11.71 19.54
N GLY A 51 2.35 -11.05 19.68
CA GLY A 51 1.66 -10.43 18.55
C GLY A 51 0.58 -11.27 17.90
N ALA A 52 0.51 -12.59 18.11
CA ALA A 52 -0.62 -13.38 17.66
C ALA A 52 -1.88 -13.04 18.46
N THR A 53 -3.00 -12.86 17.75
CA THR A 53 -4.28 -12.50 18.38
C THR A 53 -5.22 -13.68 18.51
N GLN A 54 -4.94 -14.78 17.83
CA GLN A 54 -5.82 -15.94 17.76
C GLN A 54 -5.36 -17.07 18.67
N ALA A 55 -6.33 -17.79 19.23
CA ALA A 55 -6.07 -18.87 20.17
C ALA A 55 -5.17 -19.95 19.55
N GLY A 56 -4.14 -20.33 20.33
CA GLY A 56 -3.22 -21.41 20.01
C GLY A 56 -1.99 -20.98 19.20
N ALA A 57 -1.88 -19.72 18.80
CA ALA A 57 -0.66 -19.10 18.34
C ALA A 57 -0.07 -18.21 19.44
N THR A 58 1.20 -17.90 19.35
CA THR A 58 1.92 -16.97 20.24
C THR A 58 2.56 -15.82 19.46
N ASP A 59 3.06 -16.09 18.29
CA ASP A 59 3.84 -15.16 17.49
C ASP A 59 3.22 -14.95 16.10
N ALA A 60 3.44 -13.80 15.49
CA ALA A 60 2.87 -13.48 14.20
C ALA A 60 3.75 -12.51 13.40
N LEU A 61 3.52 -12.47 12.07
CA LEU A 61 3.96 -11.40 11.18
C LEU A 61 2.76 -10.55 10.81
N TRP A 62 2.93 -9.24 10.87
CA TRP A 62 1.89 -8.27 10.59
C TRP A 62 2.21 -7.39 9.42
N TYR A 63 1.19 -7.20 8.58
CA TYR A 63 1.23 -6.26 7.45
C TYR A 63 0.01 -5.34 7.49
N SER A 64 0.16 -4.14 6.94
CA SER A 64 -0.95 -3.22 6.70
C SER A 64 -1.13 -3.01 5.19
N TYR A 65 -2.35 -3.04 4.73
CA TYR A 65 -2.71 -2.77 3.34
C TYR A 65 -3.89 -1.82 3.27
N THR A 66 -3.73 -0.74 2.50
CA THR A 66 -4.79 0.23 2.26
C THR A 66 -5.02 0.32 0.75
N PRO A 67 -6.15 -0.17 0.21
CA PRO A 67 -6.43 -0.11 -1.22
C PRO A 67 -6.71 1.32 -1.69
N ALA A 68 -6.28 1.68 -2.91
CA ALA A 68 -6.57 2.97 -3.53
C ALA A 68 -8.03 3.08 -4.02
N THR A 69 -8.64 1.96 -4.39
CA THR A 69 -10.02 1.87 -4.90
C THR A 69 -10.75 0.69 -4.27
N ASP A 70 -12.08 0.71 -4.33
CA ASP A 70 -12.88 -0.48 -4.03
C ASP A 70 -12.50 -1.62 -4.97
N GLY A 71 -12.56 -2.87 -4.47
CA GLY A 71 -12.25 -4.03 -5.28
C GLY A 71 -12.28 -5.33 -4.50
N LEU A 72 -11.61 -6.34 -5.05
CA LEU A 72 -11.45 -7.65 -4.44
C LEU A 72 -9.99 -7.89 -4.11
N LEU A 73 -9.71 -8.31 -2.89
CA LEU A 73 -8.42 -8.69 -2.37
C LEU A 73 -8.32 -10.21 -2.35
N SER A 74 -7.20 -10.74 -2.81
CA SER A 74 -6.83 -12.14 -2.60
C SER A 74 -5.44 -12.20 -1.98
N ILE A 75 -5.27 -13.09 -0.99
CA ILE A 75 -3.99 -13.33 -0.31
C ILE A 75 -3.80 -14.84 -0.23
N ASN A 76 -2.62 -15.33 -0.60
CA ASN A 76 -2.33 -16.74 -0.53
C ASN A 76 -0.85 -17.03 -0.23
N SER A 77 -0.59 -18.20 0.35
CA SER A 77 0.75 -18.78 0.54
C SER A 77 0.95 -20.06 -0.27
N CYS A 78 0.12 -20.29 -1.30
CA CYS A 78 0.10 -21.53 -2.07
C CYS A 78 1.42 -21.86 -2.78
N ALA A 79 2.25 -20.86 -3.05
CA ALA A 79 3.59 -21.08 -3.63
C ALA A 79 4.55 -21.82 -2.68
N SER A 80 4.35 -21.71 -1.37
CA SER A 80 5.13 -22.40 -0.33
C SER A 80 4.65 -23.81 -0.04
N ASP A 81 3.48 -24.16 -0.49
CA ASP A 81 2.76 -25.38 -0.15
C ASP A 81 3.45 -26.69 -0.57
N PRO A 82 4.08 -26.80 -1.76
CA PRO A 82 4.84 -27.99 -2.13
C PRO A 82 5.97 -28.33 -1.15
N ALA A 83 6.42 -27.40 -0.32
CA ALA A 83 7.39 -27.62 0.76
C ALA A 83 6.76 -28.15 2.06
N GLY A 84 5.41 -28.25 2.12
CA GLY A 84 4.68 -28.69 3.32
C GLY A 84 4.65 -27.61 4.41
N ILE A 85 4.70 -26.34 4.02
CA ILE A 85 4.57 -25.20 4.95
C ILE A 85 3.09 -25.02 5.30
N ASP A 86 2.84 -24.99 6.61
CA ASP A 86 1.50 -24.83 7.18
C ASP A 86 1.34 -23.41 7.69
N THR A 87 0.44 -22.64 7.05
CA THR A 87 0.22 -21.23 7.34
C THR A 87 -1.19 -20.95 7.82
N ARG A 88 -1.36 -19.95 8.67
CA ARG A 88 -2.68 -19.46 9.07
C ARG A 88 -2.77 -17.95 8.93
N LEU A 89 -3.81 -17.51 8.20
CA LEU A 89 -4.01 -16.15 7.73
C LEU A 89 -5.26 -15.52 8.32
N TYR A 90 -5.14 -14.27 8.78
CA TYR A 90 -6.26 -13.43 9.20
C TYR A 90 -6.18 -12.04 8.59
N VAL A 91 -7.33 -11.46 8.27
CA VAL A 91 -7.47 -10.08 7.81
C VAL A 91 -8.46 -9.35 8.72
N TYR A 92 -8.06 -8.16 9.20
CA TYR A 92 -8.84 -7.35 10.12
C TYR A 92 -9.00 -5.92 9.60
N THR A 93 -9.98 -5.20 10.18
CA THR A 93 -10.14 -3.74 10.12
C THR A 93 -10.15 -3.14 11.53
N ASP A 94 -10.38 -1.82 11.62
CA ASP A 94 -10.59 -1.02 12.84
C ASP A 94 -9.36 -0.85 13.74
N GLY A 95 -8.15 -1.06 13.15
CA GLY A 95 -6.88 -0.79 13.84
C GLY A 95 -6.55 -1.79 14.97
N CYS A 96 -5.36 -1.66 15.53
CA CYS A 96 -4.80 -2.62 16.48
C CYS A 96 -5.56 -2.71 17.82
N GLU A 97 -6.23 -1.64 18.22
CA GLU A 97 -6.94 -1.59 19.52
C GLU A 97 -8.28 -2.34 19.51
N THR A 98 -8.91 -2.46 18.35
CA THR A 98 -10.29 -2.96 18.24
C THR A 98 -10.47 -4.11 17.26
N LEU A 99 -9.49 -4.49 16.51
CA LEU A 99 -9.42 -5.55 15.50
C LEU A 99 -10.77 -6.23 15.19
N THR A 100 -11.39 -5.87 14.08
CA THR A 100 -12.60 -6.53 13.59
C THR A 100 -12.23 -7.50 12.49
N LEU A 101 -12.48 -8.81 12.70
CA LEU A 101 -12.17 -9.86 11.74
C LEU A 101 -13.01 -9.69 10.46
N VAL A 102 -12.34 -9.62 9.31
CA VAL A 102 -12.94 -9.55 7.98
C VAL A 102 -12.97 -10.94 7.34
N ALA A 103 -11.83 -11.63 7.35
CA ALA A 103 -11.67 -12.95 6.74
C ALA A 103 -10.51 -13.71 7.39
N ASN A 104 -10.54 -15.02 7.29
CA ASN A 104 -9.42 -15.88 7.69
C ASN A 104 -9.42 -17.17 6.89
N ASP A 105 -8.27 -17.80 6.81
CA ASP A 105 -8.08 -19.12 6.20
C ASP A 105 -6.89 -19.84 6.84
N ASP A 106 -6.91 -21.17 6.75
CA ASP A 106 -5.91 -22.09 7.32
C ASP A 106 -5.37 -23.04 6.22
N ASP A 107 -6.21 -23.72 5.46
CA ASP A 107 -5.85 -24.80 4.54
C ASP A 107 -6.47 -24.62 3.12
N GLY A 108 -6.59 -23.38 2.63
CA GLY A 108 -7.33 -23.06 1.41
C GLY A 108 -6.63 -23.42 0.10
N CYS A 109 -5.32 -23.72 0.11
CA CYS A 109 -4.56 -24.07 -1.07
C CYS A 109 -4.74 -25.56 -1.41
N ASP A 110 -5.61 -25.87 -2.40
CA ASP A 110 -5.74 -27.22 -3.01
C ASP A 110 -5.77 -28.42 -2.02
N ALA A 111 -6.51 -28.28 -0.90
CA ALA A 111 -6.75 -29.39 0.03
C ALA A 111 -7.16 -30.69 -0.69
N PRO A 112 -6.79 -31.90 -0.22
CA PRO A 112 -6.43 -32.24 1.17
C PRO A 112 -4.93 -32.51 1.42
N THR A 113 -4.03 -32.15 0.55
CA THR A 113 -2.61 -32.53 0.65
C THR A 113 -1.71 -31.35 0.94
N THR A 114 -2.27 -30.18 1.13
CA THR A 114 -1.59 -28.91 1.26
C THR A 114 -2.14 -28.13 2.44
N PHE A 115 -1.30 -27.33 3.08
CA PHE A 115 -1.60 -26.61 4.32
C PHE A 115 -1.40 -25.08 4.19
N GLY A 116 -1.26 -24.61 2.94
CA GLY A 116 -1.17 -23.18 2.67
C GLY A 116 -2.53 -22.47 2.75
N SER A 117 -2.56 -21.24 3.20
CA SER A 117 -3.76 -20.43 3.29
C SER A 117 -4.10 -19.75 1.96
N LEU A 118 -5.39 -19.61 1.67
CA LEU A 118 -5.92 -18.87 0.54
C LEU A 118 -7.20 -18.13 0.91
N LEU A 119 -7.12 -16.81 0.92
CA LEU A 119 -8.29 -15.93 0.88
C LEU A 119 -8.49 -15.43 -0.56
N ALA A 120 -9.64 -15.71 -1.15
CA ALA A 120 -10.00 -15.25 -2.48
C ALA A 120 -11.23 -14.33 -2.42
N ASP A 121 -11.21 -13.29 -3.26
CA ASP A 121 -12.35 -12.41 -3.50
C ASP A 121 -12.91 -11.71 -2.24
N VAL A 122 -12.05 -11.32 -1.31
CA VAL A 122 -12.43 -10.52 -0.14
C VAL A 122 -12.73 -9.09 -0.59
N ALA A 123 -13.97 -8.62 -0.41
CA ALA A 123 -14.33 -7.26 -0.78
C ALA A 123 -13.60 -6.23 0.11
N VAL A 124 -12.93 -5.28 -0.53
CA VAL A 124 -12.21 -4.17 0.15
C VAL A 124 -12.73 -2.82 -0.31
N VAL A 125 -12.67 -1.85 0.60
CA VAL A 125 -13.13 -0.48 0.40
C VAL A 125 -11.94 0.47 0.27
N ALA A 126 -11.99 1.40 -0.68
CA ALA A 126 -10.97 2.41 -0.90
C ALA A 126 -10.60 3.15 0.40
N GLN A 127 -9.30 3.33 0.63
CA GLN A 127 -8.74 4.06 1.76
C GLN A 127 -9.08 3.48 3.16
N GLN A 128 -9.68 2.29 3.23
CA GLN A 128 -9.81 1.53 4.47
C GLN A 128 -8.51 0.75 4.70
N GLU A 129 -7.93 0.87 5.89
CA GLU A 129 -6.80 0.03 6.29
C GLU A 129 -7.27 -1.39 6.61
N TYR A 130 -6.54 -2.37 6.09
CA TYR A 130 -6.65 -3.78 6.40
C TYR A 130 -5.36 -4.26 7.03
N LEU A 131 -5.47 -4.94 8.16
CA LEU A 131 -4.35 -5.53 8.87
C LEU A 131 -4.32 -7.03 8.57
N ILE A 132 -3.18 -7.52 8.13
CA ILE A 132 -2.96 -8.91 7.71
C ILE A 132 -2.05 -9.56 8.73
N GLN A 133 -2.49 -10.66 9.31
CA GLN A 133 -1.72 -11.45 10.28
C GLN A 133 -1.46 -12.85 9.73
N TRP A 134 -0.20 -13.24 9.69
CA TRP A 134 0.25 -14.62 9.57
C TRP A 134 0.74 -15.08 10.93
N ASP A 135 0.26 -16.20 11.46
CA ASP A 135 0.63 -16.64 12.80
C ASP A 135 1.27 -18.05 12.85
N ASP A 136 1.91 -18.35 13.98
CA ASP A 136 2.73 -19.54 14.21
C ASP A 136 1.94 -20.78 14.68
N ARG A 137 0.61 -20.81 14.52
CA ARG A 137 -0.25 -21.88 15.07
C ARG A 137 0.20 -23.28 14.71
N TRP A 138 0.56 -23.49 13.44
CA TRP A 138 0.92 -24.80 12.91
C TRP A 138 2.37 -24.89 12.50
N GLY A 139 3.01 -23.77 12.23
CA GLY A 139 4.40 -23.67 11.86
C GLY A 139 4.91 -22.23 11.91
N ALA A 140 6.21 -22.08 12.09
CA ALA A 140 6.89 -20.78 12.07
C ALA A 140 7.94 -20.71 10.95
N ASP A 141 7.90 -21.62 9.98
CA ASP A 141 8.87 -21.69 8.89
C ASP A 141 8.76 -20.49 7.96
N ALA A 142 9.84 -20.22 7.23
CA ALA A 142 9.86 -19.22 6.18
C ALA A 142 8.92 -19.61 5.02
N PHE A 143 8.18 -18.65 4.48
CA PHE A 143 7.21 -18.90 3.43
C PHE A 143 7.11 -17.75 2.43
N ASP A 144 6.66 -18.08 1.22
CA ASP A 144 6.30 -17.10 0.21
C ASP A 144 4.78 -16.89 0.22
N TRP A 145 4.34 -15.66 0.02
CA TRP A 145 2.94 -15.35 -0.11
C TRP A 145 2.70 -14.27 -1.16
N GLU A 146 1.50 -14.21 -1.67
CA GLU A 146 1.09 -13.25 -2.69
C GLU A 146 -0.12 -12.46 -2.23
N LEU A 147 -0.10 -11.15 -2.49
CA LEU A 147 -1.23 -10.25 -2.36
C LEU A 147 -1.60 -9.76 -3.75
N THR A 148 -2.86 -9.97 -4.14
CA THR A 148 -3.45 -9.41 -5.36
C THR A 148 -4.70 -8.61 -5.02
N GLY A 149 -4.91 -7.48 -5.69
CA GLY A 149 -6.02 -6.59 -5.38
C GLY A 149 -5.85 -5.22 -6.03
N PRO A 150 -6.65 -4.21 -5.65
CA PRO A 150 -6.40 -2.84 -6.02
C PRO A 150 -4.99 -2.38 -5.63
N ASP A 151 -4.41 -1.46 -6.39
CA ASP A 151 -3.13 -0.84 -6.00
C ASP A 151 -3.22 -0.30 -4.56
N ALA A 152 -2.10 -0.33 -3.84
CA ALA A 152 -2.03 0.28 -2.53
C ALA A 152 -2.27 1.79 -2.64
N TYR A 153 -3.03 2.34 -1.71
CA TYR A 153 -3.22 3.78 -1.60
C TYR A 153 -1.88 4.44 -1.27
N VAL A 154 -1.42 5.26 -2.16
CA VAL A 154 -0.31 6.17 -1.91
C VAL A 154 -0.94 7.50 -1.50
N PRO A 155 -0.82 7.93 -0.22
CA PRO A 155 -1.31 9.24 0.16
C PRO A 155 -0.71 10.28 -0.77
N PRO A 156 -1.49 11.23 -1.29
CA PRO A 156 -0.91 12.29 -2.10
C PRO A 156 0.18 12.97 -1.27
N THR A 157 1.41 13.01 -1.79
CA THR A 157 2.47 13.83 -1.22
C THR A 157 1.99 15.28 -1.19
N GLY A 158 2.60 16.13 -0.39
CA GLY A 158 2.13 17.53 -0.25
C GLY A 158 1.03 17.71 0.81
N LEU A 159 0.77 16.71 1.65
CA LEU A 159 -0.16 16.83 2.78
C LEU A 159 0.40 17.65 3.95
N ASN A 160 1.69 17.92 3.98
CA ASN A 160 2.34 18.80 4.97
C ASN A 160 3.46 19.62 4.32
N CYS A 161 3.87 20.70 4.99
CA CYS A 161 4.89 21.63 4.45
C CYS A 161 6.24 20.93 4.17
N GLY A 162 6.63 19.94 4.98
CA GLY A 162 7.89 19.22 4.82
C GLY A 162 7.92 18.27 3.60
N GLU A 163 6.75 17.89 3.10
CA GLU A 163 6.55 16.98 1.98
C GLU A 163 5.87 17.67 0.80
N ALA A 164 5.92 18.99 0.75
CA ALA A 164 5.28 19.79 -0.28
C ALA A 164 5.68 19.36 -1.70
N PHE A 165 4.73 19.29 -2.61
CA PHE A 165 4.98 19.04 -4.03
C PHE A 165 5.90 20.12 -4.60
N THR A 166 6.95 19.73 -5.32
CA THR A 166 7.72 20.69 -6.10
C THR A 166 6.90 21.13 -7.30
N ALA A 167 6.47 22.40 -7.28
CA ALA A 167 5.70 23.00 -8.36
C ALA A 167 6.60 23.63 -9.40
N VAL A 168 6.19 23.58 -10.65
CA VAL A 168 6.71 24.34 -11.80
C VAL A 168 5.58 25.13 -12.41
N PRO A 169 5.82 26.18 -13.21
CA PRO A 169 4.74 26.88 -13.91
C PRO A 169 3.89 25.91 -14.74
N GLY A 170 2.58 25.86 -14.51
CA GLY A 170 1.69 24.93 -15.20
C GLY A 170 0.28 24.90 -14.61
N ILE A 171 -0.53 23.98 -15.11
CA ILE A 171 -1.88 23.70 -14.62
C ILE A 171 -1.82 22.39 -13.86
N TYR A 172 -2.37 22.38 -12.65
CA TYR A 172 -2.47 21.23 -11.76
C TYR A 172 -3.93 20.82 -11.61
N ASN A 173 -4.19 19.52 -11.70
CA ASN A 173 -5.49 18.92 -11.44
C ASN A 173 -5.37 18.08 -10.16
N ASP A 174 -5.67 18.70 -9.04
CA ASP A 174 -5.54 18.02 -7.76
C ASP A 174 -6.80 17.23 -7.42
N ALA A 175 -6.59 16.09 -6.77
CA ALA A 175 -7.66 15.37 -6.09
C ALA A 175 -8.19 16.20 -4.92
N ALA A 176 -9.34 15.80 -4.37
CA ALA A 176 -9.87 16.40 -3.16
C ALA A 176 -8.83 16.32 -2.02
N ILE A 177 -8.79 17.36 -1.19
CA ILE A 177 -7.96 17.35 0.03
C ILE A 177 -8.44 16.23 0.94
N THR A 178 -7.54 15.32 1.29
CA THR A 178 -7.87 14.17 2.14
C THR A 178 -8.12 14.64 3.58
N PRO A 179 -9.28 14.37 4.16
CA PRO A 179 -9.57 14.70 5.56
C PRO A 179 -8.64 13.93 6.53
N GLY A 180 -8.24 14.61 7.60
CA GLY A 180 -7.46 14.00 8.69
C GLY A 180 -5.94 14.16 8.57
N SER A 181 -5.43 14.85 7.54
CA SER A 181 -3.99 15.14 7.42
C SER A 181 -3.45 16.08 8.52
N GLY A 182 -4.32 16.90 9.10
CA GLY A 182 -3.97 17.85 10.18
C GLY A 182 -2.97 18.93 9.75
N SER A 183 -2.78 19.15 8.47
CA SER A 183 -1.65 19.90 7.90
C SER A 183 -1.95 21.37 7.62
N ALA A 184 -3.17 21.81 7.81
CA ALA A 184 -3.54 23.22 7.62
C ALA A 184 -3.01 24.10 8.78
N THR A 185 -2.41 25.22 8.42
CA THR A 185 -1.85 26.18 9.39
C THR A 185 -2.81 27.33 9.70
N GLN A 186 -3.90 27.45 8.96
CA GLN A 186 -4.82 28.58 9.09
C GLN A 186 -6.08 28.19 9.87
N ALA A 187 -6.56 29.14 10.69
CA ALA A 187 -7.75 28.93 11.51
C ALA A 187 -8.97 28.56 10.67
N GLY A 188 -9.70 27.54 11.14
CA GLY A 188 -10.91 27.02 10.50
C GLY A 188 -10.66 26.06 9.33
N ALA A 189 -9.42 25.64 9.12
CA ALA A 189 -9.07 24.50 8.26
C ALA A 189 -8.36 23.44 9.08
N THR A 190 -8.52 22.19 8.71
CA THR A 190 -7.81 21.06 9.30
C THR A 190 -6.78 20.50 8.34
N ASP A 191 -7.06 20.54 7.05
CA ASP A 191 -6.27 19.85 6.04
C ASP A 191 -5.91 20.79 4.90
N ALA A 192 -4.75 20.56 4.27
CA ALA A 192 -4.24 21.34 3.16
C ALA A 192 -3.43 20.50 2.18
N LEU A 193 -3.33 20.96 0.94
CA LEU A 193 -2.29 20.53 0.00
C LEU A 193 -1.18 21.57 -0.02
N TRP A 194 0.05 21.09 0.01
CA TRP A 194 1.24 21.93 0.06
C TRP A 194 2.06 21.82 -1.20
N TYR A 195 2.44 22.96 -1.74
CA TYR A 195 3.33 23.09 -2.88
C TYR A 195 4.54 23.93 -2.50
N SER A 196 5.71 23.53 -2.97
CA SER A 196 6.93 24.32 -2.91
C SER A 196 7.31 24.81 -4.30
N TYR A 197 7.65 26.06 -4.44
CA TYR A 197 8.12 26.64 -5.70
C TYR A 197 9.38 27.47 -5.44
N THR A 198 10.43 27.20 -6.22
CA THR A 198 11.65 28.01 -6.20
C THR A 198 11.74 28.77 -7.51
N ALA A 199 11.69 30.10 -7.44
CA ALA A 199 11.85 30.95 -8.61
C ALA A 199 13.30 30.92 -9.10
N GLU A 200 13.49 30.72 -10.41
CA GLU A 200 14.83 30.75 -11.03
C GLU A 200 15.38 32.17 -11.18
N ALA A 201 14.52 33.18 -11.16
CA ALA A 201 14.86 34.58 -11.26
C ALA A 201 13.83 35.46 -10.55
N ASP A 202 14.17 36.69 -10.29
CA ASP A 202 13.24 37.69 -9.78
C ASP A 202 12.08 37.92 -10.76
N GLY A 203 10.86 37.99 -10.23
CA GLY A 203 9.67 38.15 -11.06
C GLY A 203 8.38 38.18 -10.27
N THR A 204 7.29 38.10 -10.98
CA THR A 204 5.94 38.02 -10.39
C THR A 204 5.35 36.63 -10.59
N MET A 205 4.86 36.03 -9.51
CA MET A 205 4.15 34.76 -9.55
C MET A 205 2.63 35.00 -9.48
N GLY A 206 1.86 34.36 -10.34
CA GLY A 206 0.41 34.31 -10.28
C GLY A 206 -0.06 32.89 -9.97
N ILE A 207 -0.93 32.74 -8.98
CA ILE A 207 -1.54 31.45 -8.61
C ILE A 207 -3.04 31.67 -8.50
N ASN A 208 -3.84 30.80 -9.11
CA ASN A 208 -5.29 30.87 -9.03
C ASN A 208 -5.94 29.50 -9.19
N SER A 209 -7.17 29.37 -8.72
CA SER A 209 -8.05 28.20 -8.91
C SER A 209 -9.28 28.52 -9.79
N CYS A 210 -9.19 29.53 -10.65
CA CYS A 210 -10.34 30.02 -11.44
C CYS A 210 -10.95 28.96 -12.36
N ALA A 211 -10.17 27.97 -12.81
CA ALA A 211 -10.67 26.86 -13.61
C ALA A 211 -11.66 25.96 -12.87
N SER A 212 -11.61 25.94 -11.54
CA SER A 212 -12.51 25.16 -10.68
C SER A 212 -13.80 25.91 -10.33
N ASP A 213 -13.86 27.21 -10.56
CA ASP A 213 -14.97 28.08 -10.12
C ASP A 213 -16.34 27.69 -10.73
N PRO A 214 -16.45 27.31 -12.00
CA PRO A 214 -17.74 26.89 -12.57
C PRO A 214 -18.36 25.66 -11.89
N ALA A 215 -17.55 24.88 -11.15
CA ALA A 215 -18.01 23.72 -10.39
C ALA A 215 -18.47 24.07 -8.97
N GLY A 216 -18.39 25.34 -8.56
CA GLY A 216 -18.78 25.80 -7.22
C GLY A 216 -17.84 25.34 -6.11
N ILE A 217 -16.57 25.14 -6.43
CA ILE A 217 -15.53 24.74 -5.46
C ILE A 217 -14.99 25.98 -4.77
N ASP A 218 -15.17 26.05 -3.45
CA ASP A 218 -14.61 27.12 -2.62
C ASP A 218 -13.17 26.75 -2.18
N THR A 219 -12.20 27.57 -2.55
CA THR A 219 -10.78 27.34 -2.27
C THR A 219 -10.18 28.50 -1.47
N ARG A 220 -9.26 28.18 -0.56
CA ARG A 220 -8.43 29.16 0.13
C ARG A 220 -6.97 28.92 -0.20
N LEU A 221 -6.26 29.95 -0.61
CA LEU A 221 -4.85 29.91 -0.97
C LEU A 221 -4.02 30.77 -0.01
N TYR A 222 -2.91 30.24 0.46
CA TYR A 222 -1.93 30.96 1.26
C TYR A 222 -0.52 30.72 0.70
N VAL A 223 0.30 31.75 0.69
CA VAL A 223 1.70 31.70 0.26
C VAL A 223 2.59 32.07 1.46
N TYR A 224 3.61 31.29 1.67
CA TYR A 224 4.59 31.46 2.74
C TYR A 224 6.00 31.58 2.14
N THR A 225 6.92 32.25 2.83
CA THR A 225 8.32 32.42 2.46
C THR A 225 9.24 32.00 3.61
#